data_b36761f17da4cacafce2c075551f4d86
#
_entry.id   b36761f17da4cacafce2c075551f4d86
#
_cell.length_a   1.000
_cell.length_b   1.000
_cell.length_c   1.000
_cell.angle_alpha   90.00
_cell.angle_beta   90.00
_cell.angle_gamma   90.00
#
_symmetry.space_group_name_H-M   'P 1'
#
loop_
_entity.id
_entity.type
_entity.pdbx_description
1 polymer ?
#
loop_
_entity_poly.entity_id
_entity_poly.type
_entity_poly.pdbx_seq_one_letter_code
_entity_poly.pdbx_strand_id
1 'polypeptide(L)'
;DIGKNLVEYKISGLVCVPAVLEIMYKQIMRGIKKSGKYIPFKIMSAISNFLLFFHIDLRRKFFKDILDNLGGNMRTIIYGSASSDKKVIHLFNTIGIVMIQGYGLTETSPVIACENDIYHSEKGSSGFPLYNEEVKIDNPDETGTGEILVKGPNVMLGYYNNPEANQKAFKDGWFCTGDLGKFGKDGSLFISGRIKDLIVLSNGKKVFPEEIEALINKLDYVEESMVYEHNDKVCAKIVYSKDNQSLQNLSEEEIHALIEPEIKTLNKSTLPVYKYIKEFTVTDEPLIKTTTQKIKRHEE
;
A
#
# COMPACT_ATOMS: atom_id res chain seq x y z
N ASP A 1 -11.42 -0.43 21.18
CA ASP A 1 -10.07 0.19 21.16
C ASP A 1 -9.04 -0.90 20.87
N ILE A 2 -8.39 -0.83 19.68
CA ILE A 2 -7.42 -1.85 19.24
C ILE A 2 -6.27 -1.95 20.24
N GLY A 3 -5.68 -0.83 20.67
CA GLY A 3 -4.54 -0.83 21.60
C GLY A 3 -4.85 -1.53 22.91
N LYS A 4 -6.04 -1.27 23.50
CA LYS A 4 -6.49 -1.94 24.71
C LYS A 4 -6.62 -3.45 24.51
N ASN A 5 -7.23 -3.87 23.40
CA ASN A 5 -7.44 -5.28 23.11
C ASN A 5 -6.10 -6.03 22.86
N LEU A 6 -5.13 -5.40 22.23
CA LEU A 6 -3.79 -5.98 22.02
C LEU A 6 -3.15 -6.38 23.36
N VAL A 7 -3.28 -5.50 24.37
CA VAL A 7 -2.70 -5.73 25.69
C VAL A 7 -3.53 -6.72 26.51
N GLU A 8 -4.85 -6.55 26.54
CA GLU A 8 -5.78 -7.35 27.35
C GLU A 8 -5.79 -8.82 26.92
N TYR A 9 -5.85 -9.08 25.60
CA TYR A 9 -5.91 -10.44 25.05
C TYR A 9 -4.55 -10.99 24.62
N LYS A 10 -3.46 -10.25 24.84
CA LYS A 10 -2.09 -10.65 24.47
C LYS A 10 -2.00 -11.17 23.04
N ILE A 11 -2.55 -10.39 22.11
CA ILE A 11 -2.66 -10.75 20.70
C ILE A 11 -1.29 -11.05 20.10
N SER A 12 -1.18 -12.17 19.38
CA SER A 12 0.06 -12.60 18.71
C SER A 12 0.07 -12.35 17.21
N GLY A 13 -1.09 -12.30 16.58
CA GLY A 13 -1.29 -12.01 15.15
C GLY A 13 -2.38 -11.00 14.93
N LEU A 14 -2.18 -10.07 13.99
CA LEU A 14 -3.14 -9.04 13.62
C LEU A 14 -3.35 -9.08 12.10
N VAL A 15 -4.62 -9.09 11.66
CA VAL A 15 -4.97 -8.85 10.27
C VAL A 15 -5.63 -7.48 10.19
N CYS A 16 -5.10 -6.59 9.37
CA CYS A 16 -5.60 -5.21 9.31
C CYS A 16 -5.33 -4.52 7.96
N VAL A 17 -5.95 -3.35 7.78
CA VAL A 17 -5.69 -2.46 6.65
C VAL A 17 -4.53 -1.51 6.97
N PRO A 18 -3.82 -0.97 5.97
CA PRO A 18 -2.69 -0.06 6.15
C PRO A 18 -2.97 1.14 7.06
N ALA A 19 -4.18 1.72 7.00
CA ALA A 19 -4.56 2.85 7.85
C ALA A 19 -4.40 2.57 9.37
N VAL A 20 -4.68 1.33 9.80
CA VAL A 20 -4.47 0.92 11.19
C VAL A 20 -2.98 0.91 11.53
N LEU A 21 -2.15 0.43 10.62
CA LEU A 21 -0.69 0.38 10.78
C LEU A 21 -0.10 1.79 10.89
N GLU A 22 -0.59 2.73 10.10
CA GLU A 22 -0.15 4.13 10.14
C GLU A 22 -0.47 4.79 11.48
N ILE A 23 -1.67 4.55 12.02
CA ILE A 23 -2.05 5.03 13.35
C ILE A 23 -1.13 4.43 14.42
N MET A 24 -0.89 3.13 14.37
CA MET A 24 0.02 2.45 15.30
C MET A 24 1.45 3.00 15.18
N TYR A 25 1.95 3.18 13.95
CA TYR A 25 3.26 3.78 13.67
C TYR A 25 3.37 5.18 14.29
N LYS A 26 2.39 6.06 14.01
CA LYS A 26 2.38 7.44 14.55
C LYS A 26 2.39 7.41 16.07
N GLN A 27 1.62 6.54 16.72
CA GLN A 27 1.57 6.41 18.18
C GLN A 27 2.91 5.92 18.75
N ILE A 28 3.53 4.89 18.18
CA ILE A 28 4.81 4.35 18.60
C ILE A 28 5.90 5.43 18.46
N MET A 29 5.97 6.10 17.31
CA MET A 29 6.97 7.12 17.04
C MET A 29 6.81 8.35 17.94
N ARG A 30 5.57 8.77 18.23
CA ARG A 30 5.29 9.83 19.22
C ARG A 30 5.76 9.42 20.63
N GLY A 31 5.51 8.18 21.04
CA GLY A 31 5.99 7.64 22.34
C GLY A 31 7.51 7.66 22.44
N ILE A 32 8.22 7.19 21.41
CA ILE A 32 9.69 7.18 21.35
C ILE A 32 10.24 8.62 21.43
N LYS A 33 9.67 9.55 20.67
CA LYS A 33 10.11 10.97 20.69
C LYS A 33 9.84 11.62 22.04
N LYS A 34 8.63 11.43 22.60
CA LYS A 34 8.24 12.02 23.90
C LYS A 34 9.09 11.51 25.05
N SER A 35 9.54 10.27 25.02
CA SER A 35 10.42 9.69 26.03
C SER A 35 11.91 10.10 25.88
N GLY A 36 12.26 10.91 24.87
CA GLY A 36 13.66 11.29 24.57
C GLY A 36 14.52 10.14 24.03
N LYS A 37 13.91 8.97 23.76
CA LYS A 37 14.65 7.76 23.34
C LYS A 37 14.83 7.64 21.82
N TYR A 38 14.62 8.70 21.03
CA TYR A 38 14.69 8.63 19.57
C TYR A 38 16.10 8.29 19.04
N ILE A 39 17.14 8.94 19.59
CA ILE A 39 18.53 8.63 19.21
C ILE A 39 18.94 7.24 19.68
N PRO A 40 18.72 6.83 20.93
CA PRO A 40 18.93 5.43 21.34
C PRO A 40 18.20 4.41 20.46
N PHE A 41 16.94 4.68 20.10
CA PHE A 41 16.19 3.82 19.20
C PHE A 41 16.88 3.63 17.84
N LYS A 42 17.37 4.71 17.21
CA LYS A 42 18.11 4.63 15.94
C LYS A 42 19.40 3.82 16.07
N ILE A 43 20.17 4.04 17.13
CA ILE A 43 21.43 3.31 17.38
C ILE A 43 21.12 1.81 17.56
N MET A 44 20.14 1.49 18.42
CA MET A 44 19.74 0.10 18.66
C MET A 44 19.22 -0.58 17.39
N SER A 45 18.48 0.16 16.55
CA SER A 45 18.02 -0.35 15.25
C SER A 45 19.19 -0.70 14.32
N ALA A 46 20.21 0.15 14.25
CA ALA A 46 21.42 -0.09 13.46
C ALA A 46 22.19 -1.32 13.96
N ILE A 47 22.40 -1.41 15.28
CA ILE A 47 23.06 -2.57 15.91
C ILE A 47 22.26 -3.85 15.67
N SER A 48 20.94 -3.79 15.82
CA SER A 48 20.05 -4.93 15.61
C SER A 48 20.11 -5.45 14.18
N ASN A 49 20.07 -4.55 13.19
CA ASN A 49 20.18 -4.91 11.78
C ASN A 49 21.56 -5.49 11.44
N PHE A 50 22.63 -4.98 12.05
CA PHE A 50 23.96 -5.53 11.92
C PHE A 50 24.06 -6.94 12.48
N LEU A 51 23.51 -7.20 13.68
CA LEU A 51 23.47 -8.54 14.28
C LEU A 51 22.64 -9.51 13.46
N LEU A 52 21.52 -9.03 12.90
CA LEU A 52 20.66 -9.84 12.05
C LEU A 52 21.37 -10.32 10.78
N PHE A 53 22.30 -9.54 10.24
CA PHE A 53 23.16 -9.95 9.12
C PHE A 53 24.00 -11.19 9.48
N PHE A 54 24.35 -11.39 10.76
CA PHE A 54 25.02 -12.58 11.26
C PHE A 54 24.04 -13.65 11.79
N HIS A 55 22.75 -13.58 11.43
CA HIS A 55 21.69 -14.48 11.92
C HIS A 55 21.43 -14.42 13.43
N ILE A 56 21.85 -13.34 14.11
CA ILE A 56 21.62 -13.12 15.53
C ILE A 56 20.42 -12.18 15.69
N ASP A 57 19.25 -12.73 16.00
CA ASP A 57 18.03 -11.92 16.18
C ASP A 57 17.81 -11.55 17.66
N LEU A 58 18.15 -10.31 18.00
CA LEU A 58 17.90 -9.71 19.32
C LEU A 58 16.83 -8.60 19.29
N ARG A 59 16.11 -8.43 18.19
CA ARG A 59 15.10 -7.37 18.00
C ARG A 59 14.11 -7.33 19.16
N ARG A 60 13.51 -8.44 19.50
CA ARG A 60 12.50 -8.54 20.56
C ARG A 60 13.05 -8.24 21.96
N LYS A 61 14.34 -8.47 22.18
CA LYS A 61 15.02 -8.14 23.43
C LYS A 61 15.32 -6.64 23.52
N PHE A 62 15.80 -6.06 22.41
CA PHE A 62 16.16 -4.64 22.35
C PHE A 62 14.94 -3.72 22.41
N PHE A 63 13.84 -4.12 21.79
CA PHE A 63 12.62 -3.34 21.71
C PHE A 63 11.49 -3.85 22.61
N LYS A 64 11.85 -4.54 23.69
CA LYS A 64 10.89 -5.13 24.64
C LYS A 64 9.87 -4.11 25.16
N ASP A 65 10.28 -2.91 25.56
CA ASP A 65 9.37 -1.87 26.06
C ASP A 65 8.28 -1.49 25.05
N ILE A 66 8.63 -1.44 23.76
CA ILE A 66 7.68 -1.12 22.68
C ILE A 66 6.72 -2.29 22.48
N LEU A 67 7.25 -3.49 22.49
CA LEU A 67 6.46 -4.72 22.33
C LEU A 67 5.51 -4.92 23.50
N ASP A 68 5.94 -4.65 24.74
CA ASP A 68 5.08 -4.75 25.93
C ASP A 68 3.88 -3.81 25.85
N ASN A 69 4.05 -2.60 25.28
CA ASN A 69 2.95 -1.67 24.99
C ASN A 69 1.98 -2.18 23.90
N LEU A 70 2.39 -3.18 23.13
CA LEU A 70 1.56 -3.91 22.16
C LEU A 70 1.09 -5.28 22.71
N GLY A 71 1.15 -5.48 24.03
CA GLY A 71 0.73 -6.71 24.71
C GLY A 71 1.83 -7.78 24.86
N GLY A 72 3.06 -7.49 24.41
CA GLY A 72 4.25 -8.36 24.55
C GLY A 72 4.30 -9.57 23.61
N ASN A 73 3.17 -10.00 23.07
CA ASN A 73 3.05 -11.22 22.28
C ASN A 73 2.95 -11.03 20.77
N MET A 74 2.75 -9.80 20.29
CA MET A 74 2.63 -9.51 18.84
C MET A 74 3.85 -10.06 18.08
N ARG A 75 3.61 -10.92 17.09
CA ARG A 75 4.64 -11.57 16.25
C ARG A 75 4.47 -11.28 14.78
N THR A 76 3.24 -11.26 14.30
CA THR A 76 2.94 -11.20 12.88
C THR A 76 1.80 -10.21 12.63
N ILE A 77 1.94 -9.40 11.61
CA ILE A 77 0.87 -8.55 11.09
C ILE A 77 0.69 -8.88 9.61
N ILE A 78 -0.53 -9.29 9.25
CA ILE A 78 -0.94 -9.47 7.86
C ILE A 78 -1.72 -8.23 7.45
N TYR A 79 -1.33 -7.62 6.35
CA TYR A 79 -1.99 -6.43 5.84
C TYR A 79 -2.28 -6.56 4.36
N GLY A 80 -3.35 -5.91 3.90
CA GLY A 80 -3.80 -5.99 2.51
C GLY A 80 -4.74 -4.85 2.17
N SER A 81 -5.40 -4.92 1.03
CA SER A 81 -6.27 -3.90 0.44
C SER A 81 -5.58 -2.70 -0.21
N ALA A 82 -4.38 -2.33 0.24
CA ALA A 82 -3.54 -1.29 -0.34
C ALA A 82 -2.08 -1.53 0.06
N SER A 83 -1.15 -0.86 -0.63
CA SER A 83 0.25 -0.84 -0.21
C SER A 83 0.40 -0.01 1.07
N SER A 84 1.32 -0.41 1.95
CA SER A 84 1.67 0.36 3.15
C SER A 84 2.99 1.12 2.94
N ASP A 85 3.16 2.26 3.65
CA ASP A 85 4.42 3.01 3.60
C ASP A 85 5.58 2.13 4.08
N LYS A 86 6.67 2.16 3.33
CA LYS A 86 7.91 1.44 3.67
C LYS A 86 8.45 1.79 5.06
N LYS A 87 8.24 3.03 5.54
CA LYS A 87 8.64 3.47 6.90
C LYS A 87 7.86 2.71 7.97
N VAL A 88 6.58 2.46 7.71
CA VAL A 88 5.69 1.70 8.62
C VAL A 88 6.15 0.25 8.69
N ILE A 89 6.29 -0.40 7.54
CA ILE A 89 6.76 -1.78 7.44
C ILE A 89 8.15 -1.92 8.10
N HIS A 90 9.05 -0.99 7.81
CA HIS A 90 10.39 -0.99 8.37
C HIS A 90 10.39 -0.89 9.90
N LEU A 91 9.53 -0.05 10.49
CA LEU A 91 9.44 0.07 11.96
C LEU A 91 9.05 -1.28 12.58
N PHE A 92 7.96 -1.90 12.10
CA PHE A 92 7.47 -3.16 12.68
C PHE A 92 8.49 -4.29 12.51
N ASN A 93 9.11 -4.41 11.35
CA ASN A 93 10.19 -5.38 11.13
C ASN A 93 11.39 -5.10 12.05
N THR A 94 11.77 -3.83 12.25
CA THR A 94 12.87 -3.44 13.14
C THR A 94 12.64 -3.87 14.59
N ILE A 95 11.40 -3.79 15.08
CA ILE A 95 11.07 -4.22 16.44
C ILE A 95 10.78 -5.73 16.58
N GLY A 96 10.93 -6.49 15.50
CA GLY A 96 10.79 -7.95 15.50
C GLY A 96 9.36 -8.46 15.33
N ILE A 97 8.51 -7.68 14.63
CA ILE A 97 7.18 -8.10 14.16
C ILE A 97 7.30 -8.39 12.66
N VAL A 98 6.89 -9.58 12.24
CA VAL A 98 6.90 -10.00 10.83
C VAL A 98 5.71 -9.34 10.13
N MET A 99 6.00 -8.60 9.07
CA MET A 99 4.98 -7.95 8.24
C MET A 99 4.76 -8.79 6.98
N ILE A 100 3.52 -9.20 6.73
CA ILE A 100 3.13 -10.02 5.57
C ILE A 100 2.11 -9.24 4.76
N GLN A 101 2.45 -8.91 3.53
CA GLN A 101 1.50 -8.34 2.58
C GLN A 101 0.69 -9.45 1.91
N GLY A 102 -0.63 -9.27 1.84
CA GLY A 102 -1.54 -10.13 1.10
C GLY A 102 -2.27 -9.36 0.00
N TYR A 103 -2.52 -10.04 -1.12
CA TYR A 103 -3.35 -9.56 -2.22
C TYR A 103 -4.54 -10.50 -2.42
N GLY A 104 -5.69 -9.90 -2.69
CA GLY A 104 -6.89 -10.61 -3.04
C GLY A 104 -8.14 -9.74 -2.93
N LEU A 105 -9.30 -10.38 -3.11
CA LEU A 105 -10.62 -9.76 -3.18
C LEU A 105 -11.61 -10.55 -2.32
N THR A 106 -12.75 -9.93 -2.01
CA THR A 106 -13.85 -10.64 -1.33
C THR A 106 -14.26 -11.88 -2.11
N GLU A 107 -14.25 -11.78 -3.43
CA GLU A 107 -14.55 -12.83 -4.40
C GLU A 107 -13.57 -14.02 -4.37
N THR A 108 -12.46 -13.88 -3.66
CA THR A 108 -11.42 -14.93 -3.52
C THR A 108 -11.15 -15.35 -2.06
N SER A 109 -12.06 -15.07 -1.14
CA SER A 109 -12.18 -15.55 0.26
C SER A 109 -10.98 -15.38 1.19
N PRO A 110 -10.31 -14.28 1.35
CA PRO A 110 -10.12 -13.13 0.46
C PRO A 110 -8.75 -13.12 -0.25
N VAL A 111 -7.87 -14.12 -0.08
CA VAL A 111 -6.45 -14.04 -0.46
C VAL A 111 -6.16 -14.86 -1.70
N ILE A 112 -5.45 -14.27 -2.66
CA ILE A 112 -4.91 -14.90 -3.87
C ILE A 112 -3.42 -15.17 -3.71
N ALA A 113 -2.67 -14.16 -3.24
CA ALA A 113 -1.23 -14.23 -3.06
C ALA A 113 -0.82 -13.56 -1.75
N CYS A 114 0.25 -14.04 -1.15
CA CYS A 114 0.83 -13.40 0.02
C CYS A 114 2.35 -13.62 0.09
N GLU A 115 3.03 -12.73 0.79
CA GLU A 115 4.42 -12.96 1.19
C GLU A 115 4.46 -14.15 2.15
N ASN A 116 5.27 -15.14 1.82
CA ASN A 116 5.51 -16.30 2.71
C ASN A 116 6.78 -16.12 3.54
N ASP A 117 7.72 -15.32 3.01
CA ASP A 117 8.94 -14.89 3.68
C ASP A 117 9.35 -13.54 3.14
N ILE A 118 9.43 -12.53 4.03
CA ILE A 118 9.83 -11.15 3.67
C ILE A 118 11.24 -11.04 3.06
N TYR A 119 12.05 -12.08 3.22
CA TYR A 119 13.41 -12.10 2.71
C TYR A 119 13.54 -12.74 1.32
N HIS A 120 12.54 -13.47 0.85
CA HIS A 120 12.61 -14.26 -0.37
C HIS A 120 11.73 -13.77 -1.51
N SER A 121 10.76 -12.89 -1.25
CA SER A 121 9.96 -12.26 -2.32
C SER A 121 10.66 -11.03 -2.89
N GLU A 122 10.48 -10.79 -4.17
CA GLU A 122 10.99 -9.59 -4.83
C GLU A 122 10.34 -8.33 -4.23
N LYS A 123 11.15 -7.32 -3.89
CA LYS A 123 10.69 -6.12 -3.18
C LYS A 123 9.58 -5.40 -3.94
N GLY A 124 8.44 -5.23 -3.27
CA GLY A 124 7.26 -4.55 -3.82
C GLY A 124 6.27 -5.49 -4.48
N SER A 125 6.53 -6.80 -4.50
CA SER A 125 5.54 -7.81 -4.84
C SER A 125 4.54 -8.01 -3.72
N SER A 126 3.39 -8.62 -4.04
CA SER A 126 2.42 -9.11 -3.05
C SER A 126 2.67 -10.58 -2.67
N GLY A 127 3.89 -11.07 -2.93
CA GLY A 127 4.30 -12.43 -2.65
C GLY A 127 3.87 -13.44 -3.71
N PHE A 128 3.70 -14.69 -3.31
CA PHE A 128 3.42 -15.81 -4.19
C PHE A 128 1.95 -16.23 -4.12
N PRO A 129 1.38 -16.75 -5.23
CA PRO A 129 0.07 -17.38 -5.18
C PRO A 129 -0.02 -18.43 -4.07
N LEU A 130 -1.19 -18.53 -3.43
CA LEU A 130 -1.42 -19.53 -2.41
C LEU A 130 -1.35 -20.95 -2.99
N TYR A 131 -1.03 -21.91 -2.16
CA TYR A 131 -1.09 -23.32 -2.52
C TYR A 131 -2.51 -23.70 -2.97
N ASN A 132 -2.63 -24.40 -4.10
CA ASN A 132 -3.87 -24.72 -4.81
C ASN A 132 -4.56 -23.57 -5.55
N GLU A 133 -3.91 -22.40 -5.65
CA GLU A 133 -4.35 -21.30 -6.50
C GLU A 133 -3.61 -21.34 -7.83
N GLU A 134 -4.36 -21.31 -8.92
CA GLU A 134 -3.82 -21.03 -10.24
C GLU A 134 -4.00 -19.55 -10.56
N VAL A 135 -2.90 -18.86 -10.86
CA VAL A 135 -2.91 -17.45 -11.24
C VAL A 135 -2.24 -17.28 -12.58
N LYS A 136 -2.84 -16.55 -13.49
CA LYS A 136 -2.24 -16.21 -14.79
C LYS A 136 -2.47 -14.74 -15.13
N ILE A 137 -1.65 -14.22 -16.02
CA ILE A 137 -1.79 -12.87 -16.60
C ILE A 137 -2.42 -13.02 -17.99
N ASP A 138 -3.60 -12.43 -18.18
CA ASP A 138 -4.31 -12.46 -19.48
C ASP A 138 -3.89 -11.26 -20.32
N ASN A 139 -3.64 -11.50 -21.61
CA ASN A 139 -3.24 -10.51 -22.61
C ASN A 139 -2.11 -9.57 -22.12
N PRO A 140 -0.95 -10.11 -21.69
CA PRO A 140 0.14 -9.28 -21.18
C PRO A 140 0.71 -8.37 -22.29
N ASP A 141 1.00 -7.13 -21.93
CA ASP A 141 1.71 -6.19 -22.78
C ASP A 141 3.22 -6.48 -22.83
N GLU A 142 4.00 -5.62 -23.51
CA GLU A 142 5.47 -5.76 -23.66
C GLU A 142 6.22 -5.79 -22.31
N THR A 143 5.61 -5.28 -21.23
CA THR A 143 6.17 -5.31 -19.87
C THR A 143 5.77 -6.54 -19.08
N GLY A 144 4.95 -7.42 -19.67
CA GLY A 144 4.36 -8.58 -19.02
C GLY A 144 3.14 -8.26 -18.15
N THR A 145 2.63 -7.02 -18.21
CA THR A 145 1.48 -6.58 -17.42
C THR A 145 0.17 -6.84 -18.17
N GLY A 146 -0.77 -7.53 -17.53
CA GLY A 146 -2.11 -7.81 -18.05
C GLY A 146 -3.09 -8.05 -16.92
N GLU A 147 -4.32 -8.47 -17.24
CA GLU A 147 -5.31 -8.77 -16.21
C GLU A 147 -4.93 -10.03 -15.43
N ILE A 148 -5.07 -9.96 -14.13
CA ILE A 148 -4.85 -11.10 -13.23
C ILE A 148 -6.10 -11.96 -13.24
N LEU A 149 -5.96 -13.20 -13.68
CA LEU A 149 -7.02 -14.20 -13.66
C LEU A 149 -6.67 -15.28 -12.63
N VAL A 150 -7.68 -15.70 -11.88
CA VAL A 150 -7.52 -16.66 -10.78
C VAL A 150 -8.47 -17.83 -10.93
N LYS A 151 -7.99 -19.03 -10.56
CA LYS A 151 -8.79 -20.23 -10.45
C LYS A 151 -8.33 -21.02 -9.24
N GLY A 152 -9.25 -21.37 -8.36
CA GLY A 152 -8.93 -22.09 -7.12
C GLY A 152 -10.15 -22.31 -6.25
N PRO A 153 -10.00 -23.08 -5.16
CA PRO A 153 -11.09 -23.41 -4.26
C PRO A 153 -11.63 -22.23 -3.44
N ASN A 154 -10.87 -21.14 -3.35
CA ASN A 154 -11.23 -19.89 -2.67
C ASN A 154 -12.07 -18.96 -3.54
N VAL A 155 -12.14 -19.18 -4.86
CA VAL A 155 -12.91 -18.34 -5.78
C VAL A 155 -14.40 -18.55 -5.54
N MET A 156 -15.15 -17.44 -5.46
CA MET A 156 -16.61 -17.46 -5.29
C MET A 156 -17.32 -18.27 -6.38
N LEU A 157 -18.49 -18.79 -6.08
CA LEU A 157 -19.36 -19.45 -7.08
C LEU A 157 -20.00 -18.45 -8.06
N GLY A 158 -20.11 -17.19 -7.65
CA GLY A 158 -20.69 -16.10 -8.44
C GLY A 158 -21.42 -15.09 -7.58
N TYR A 159 -21.84 -13.98 -8.19
CA TYR A 159 -22.70 -12.98 -7.58
C TYR A 159 -24.13 -13.48 -7.51
N TYR A 160 -24.74 -13.34 -6.33
CA TYR A 160 -26.10 -13.81 -6.08
C TYR A 160 -27.13 -13.02 -6.93
N ASN A 161 -27.98 -13.75 -7.65
CA ASN A 161 -29.02 -13.20 -8.54
C ASN A 161 -28.53 -12.14 -9.55
N ASN A 162 -27.27 -12.22 -9.99
CA ASN A 162 -26.72 -11.27 -10.96
C ASN A 162 -26.01 -12.00 -12.12
N PRO A 163 -26.77 -12.57 -13.08
CA PRO A 163 -26.18 -13.33 -14.19
C PRO A 163 -25.32 -12.48 -15.11
N GLU A 164 -25.65 -11.21 -15.31
CA GLU A 164 -24.85 -10.31 -16.15
C GLU A 164 -23.46 -10.04 -15.55
N ALA A 165 -23.39 -9.79 -14.23
CA ALA A 165 -22.12 -9.64 -13.55
C ALA A 165 -21.31 -10.94 -13.60
N ASN A 166 -21.97 -12.09 -13.43
CA ASN A 166 -21.32 -13.38 -13.50
C ASN A 166 -20.71 -13.67 -14.89
N GLN A 167 -21.43 -13.34 -15.96
CA GLN A 167 -20.91 -13.50 -17.32
C GLN A 167 -19.65 -12.65 -17.55
N LYS A 168 -19.55 -11.47 -16.93
CA LYS A 168 -18.37 -10.59 -17.03
C LYS A 168 -17.23 -11.02 -16.09
N ALA A 169 -17.58 -11.60 -14.94
CA ALA A 169 -16.62 -11.97 -13.92
C ALA A 169 -15.84 -13.25 -14.24
N PHE A 170 -16.37 -14.11 -15.13
CA PHE A 170 -15.74 -15.39 -15.45
C PHE A 170 -15.48 -15.54 -16.94
N LYS A 171 -14.27 -16.00 -17.29
CA LYS A 171 -13.83 -16.28 -18.66
C LYS A 171 -13.19 -17.68 -18.68
N ASP A 172 -13.80 -18.63 -19.38
CA ASP A 172 -13.27 -20.00 -19.53
C ASP A 172 -12.93 -20.70 -18.20
N GLY A 173 -13.77 -20.47 -17.17
CA GLY A 173 -13.57 -21.03 -15.83
C GLY A 173 -12.56 -20.31 -14.96
N TRP A 174 -12.04 -19.16 -15.41
CA TRP A 174 -11.16 -18.27 -14.65
C TRP A 174 -11.96 -17.06 -14.15
N PHE A 175 -11.73 -16.69 -12.91
CA PHE A 175 -12.25 -15.45 -12.36
C PHE A 175 -11.38 -14.27 -12.82
N CYS A 176 -12.01 -13.27 -13.42
CA CYS A 176 -11.40 -12.02 -13.86
C CYS A 176 -11.39 -11.03 -12.67
N THR A 177 -10.21 -10.73 -12.14
CA THR A 177 -10.12 -9.89 -10.93
C THR A 177 -10.40 -8.42 -11.19
N GLY A 178 -10.28 -7.96 -12.43
CA GLY A 178 -10.28 -6.55 -12.79
C GLY A 178 -9.03 -5.80 -12.32
N ASP A 179 -8.05 -6.50 -11.77
CA ASP A 179 -6.76 -5.96 -11.39
C ASP A 179 -5.70 -6.29 -12.45
N LEU A 180 -4.80 -5.35 -12.69
CA LEU A 180 -3.66 -5.52 -13.58
C LEU A 180 -2.41 -5.86 -12.79
N GLY A 181 -1.61 -6.76 -13.32
CA GLY A 181 -0.36 -7.16 -12.66
C GLY A 181 0.55 -7.95 -13.57
N LYS A 182 1.66 -8.40 -13.01
CA LYS A 182 2.66 -9.24 -13.66
C LYS A 182 3.38 -10.13 -12.66
N PHE A 183 4.02 -11.16 -13.16
CA PHE A 183 4.95 -11.95 -12.35
C PHE A 183 6.36 -11.38 -12.37
N GLY A 184 7.01 -11.40 -11.23
CA GLY A 184 8.44 -11.19 -11.09
C GLY A 184 9.25 -12.38 -11.60
N LYS A 185 10.57 -12.22 -11.62
CA LYS A 185 11.49 -13.30 -12.10
C LYS A 185 11.50 -14.51 -11.17
N ASP A 186 11.19 -14.30 -9.91
CA ASP A 186 11.08 -15.33 -8.86
C ASP A 186 9.70 -15.98 -8.79
N GLY A 187 8.73 -15.54 -9.62
CA GLY A 187 7.34 -15.99 -9.60
C GLY A 187 6.44 -15.23 -8.62
N SER A 188 6.95 -14.20 -7.94
CA SER A 188 6.13 -13.34 -7.10
C SER A 188 5.20 -12.46 -7.93
N LEU A 189 4.01 -12.12 -7.41
CA LEU A 189 2.98 -11.36 -8.10
C LEU A 189 3.09 -9.86 -7.76
N PHE A 190 3.18 -9.04 -8.79
CA PHE A 190 3.12 -7.57 -8.69
C PHE A 190 1.77 -7.06 -9.13
N ILE A 191 1.14 -6.22 -8.32
CA ILE A 191 -0.10 -5.55 -8.64
C ILE A 191 0.23 -4.15 -9.15
N SER A 192 -0.29 -3.80 -10.34
CA SER A 192 -0.03 -2.50 -10.99
C SER A 192 -1.18 -1.51 -10.78
N GLY A 193 -2.41 -1.98 -10.63
CA GLY A 193 -3.61 -1.16 -10.42
C GLY A 193 -4.88 -1.82 -10.94
N ARG A 194 -5.96 -1.07 -11.03
CA ARG A 194 -7.25 -1.53 -11.53
C ARG A 194 -7.46 -1.23 -13.00
N ILE A 195 -8.07 -2.15 -13.75
CA ILE A 195 -8.42 -1.93 -15.17
C ILE A 195 -9.32 -0.70 -15.33
N LYS A 196 -10.33 -0.55 -14.47
CA LYS A 196 -11.27 0.56 -14.52
C LYS A 196 -10.65 1.92 -14.19
N ASP A 197 -9.56 1.93 -13.45
CA ASP A 197 -8.86 3.14 -13.02
C ASP A 197 -7.68 3.49 -13.95
N LEU A 198 -7.40 2.62 -14.94
CA LEU A 198 -6.31 2.79 -15.88
C LEU A 198 -6.55 4.03 -16.76
N ILE A 199 -5.63 4.96 -16.74
CA ILE A 199 -5.61 6.10 -17.66
C ILE A 199 -4.94 5.66 -18.96
N VAL A 200 -5.66 5.83 -20.08
CA VAL A 200 -5.11 5.57 -21.41
C VAL A 200 -5.05 6.89 -22.15
N LEU A 201 -3.84 7.42 -22.34
CA LEU A 201 -3.61 8.67 -23.06
C LEU A 201 -3.85 8.49 -24.56
N SER A 202 -4.08 9.59 -25.28
CA SER A 202 -4.36 9.60 -26.72
C SER A 202 -3.26 8.94 -27.56
N ASN A 203 -2.02 8.94 -27.07
CA ASN A 203 -0.88 8.24 -27.69
C ASN A 203 -0.82 6.74 -27.35
N GLY A 204 -1.84 6.17 -26.72
CA GLY A 204 -1.94 4.75 -26.32
C GLY A 204 -1.11 4.38 -25.09
N LYS A 205 -0.42 5.33 -24.45
CA LYS A 205 0.35 5.04 -23.23
C LYS A 205 -0.58 4.83 -22.05
N LYS A 206 -0.29 3.77 -21.28
CA LYS A 206 -1.02 3.41 -20.07
C LYS A 206 -0.38 4.04 -18.84
N VAL A 207 -1.18 4.68 -18.00
CA VAL A 207 -0.74 5.28 -16.73
C VAL A 207 -1.58 4.68 -15.61
N PHE A 208 -0.92 4.14 -14.61
CA PHE A 208 -1.54 3.60 -13.41
C PHE A 208 -1.56 4.70 -12.35
N PRO A 209 -2.74 5.24 -11.99
CA PRO A 209 -2.84 6.32 -11.02
C PRO A 209 -2.17 6.02 -9.69
N GLU A 210 -2.35 4.80 -9.18
CA GLU A 210 -1.84 4.36 -7.88
C GLU A 210 -0.31 4.40 -7.79
N GLU A 211 0.39 4.16 -8.90
CA GLU A 211 1.86 4.30 -8.95
C GLU A 211 2.30 5.73 -8.65
N ILE A 212 1.60 6.71 -9.23
CA ILE A 212 1.92 8.14 -9.09
C ILE A 212 1.50 8.62 -7.71
N GLU A 213 0.31 8.24 -7.27
CA GLU A 213 -0.21 8.56 -5.92
C GLU A 213 0.71 8.04 -4.82
N ALA A 214 1.22 6.82 -4.96
CA ALA A 214 2.18 6.25 -4.03
C ALA A 214 3.49 7.06 -3.95
N LEU A 215 3.82 7.85 -4.97
CA LEU A 215 4.96 8.78 -4.96
C LEU A 215 4.58 10.12 -4.34
N ILE A 216 3.44 10.69 -4.71
CA ILE A 216 2.92 11.97 -4.17
C ILE A 216 2.71 11.85 -2.64
N ASN A 217 2.10 10.75 -2.19
CA ASN A 217 1.81 10.51 -0.77
C ASN A 217 3.04 10.32 0.12
N LYS A 218 4.26 10.30 -0.45
CA LYS A 218 5.51 10.32 0.31
C LYS A 218 5.99 11.72 0.68
N LEU A 219 5.42 12.75 0.04
CA LEU A 219 5.76 14.13 0.34
C LEU A 219 5.23 14.48 1.74
N ASP A 220 6.07 15.18 2.53
CA ASP A 220 5.76 15.45 3.96
C ASP A 220 4.51 16.31 4.17
N TYR A 221 4.06 17.04 3.14
CA TYR A 221 2.91 17.93 3.18
C TYR A 221 1.60 17.22 2.79
N VAL A 222 1.68 16.02 2.19
CA VAL A 222 0.54 15.33 1.61
C VAL A 222 -0.06 14.33 2.62
N GLU A 223 -1.36 14.36 2.75
CA GLU A 223 -2.13 13.38 3.50
C GLU A 223 -2.63 12.27 2.58
N GLU A 224 -3.22 12.65 1.45
CA GLU A 224 -3.67 11.75 0.40
C GLU A 224 -3.70 12.44 -0.95
N SER A 225 -3.71 11.66 -2.03
CA SER A 225 -3.81 12.20 -3.39
C SER A 225 -4.64 11.29 -4.29
N MET A 226 -5.23 11.89 -5.32
CA MET A 226 -5.94 11.19 -6.38
C MET A 226 -5.40 11.68 -7.73
N VAL A 227 -4.91 10.75 -8.55
CA VAL A 227 -4.45 11.00 -9.91
C VAL A 227 -5.56 10.63 -10.89
N TYR A 228 -5.80 11.49 -11.85
CA TYR A 228 -6.86 11.34 -12.86
C TYR A 228 -6.42 11.91 -14.20
N GLU A 229 -7.16 11.59 -15.24
CA GLU A 229 -6.98 12.17 -16.57
C GLU A 229 -7.90 13.38 -16.74
N HIS A 230 -7.36 14.48 -17.30
CA HIS A 230 -8.14 15.61 -17.76
C HIS A 230 -7.49 16.22 -19.01
N ASN A 231 -8.24 16.32 -20.11
CA ASN A 231 -7.77 16.85 -21.38
C ASN A 231 -6.47 16.18 -21.89
N ASP A 232 -6.42 14.86 -21.87
CA ASP A 232 -5.25 14.04 -22.25
C ASP A 232 -3.99 14.33 -21.42
N LYS A 233 -4.17 14.81 -20.19
CA LYS A 233 -3.09 15.09 -19.25
C LYS A 233 -3.28 14.29 -17.98
N VAL A 234 -2.17 13.87 -17.40
CA VAL A 234 -2.16 13.33 -16.04
C VAL A 234 -2.24 14.49 -15.06
N CYS A 235 -3.29 14.51 -14.28
CA CYS A 235 -3.59 15.54 -13.28
C CYS A 235 -3.64 14.90 -11.87
N ALA A 236 -3.47 15.71 -10.83
CA ALA A 236 -3.58 15.26 -9.45
C ALA A 236 -4.42 16.21 -8.59
N LYS A 237 -5.25 15.65 -7.72
CA LYS A 237 -5.85 16.35 -6.58
C LYS A 237 -5.09 15.92 -5.32
N ILE A 238 -4.53 16.87 -4.59
CA ILE A 238 -3.67 16.64 -3.43
C ILE A 238 -4.34 17.19 -2.19
N VAL A 239 -4.60 16.33 -1.22
CA VAL A 239 -5.07 16.74 0.11
C VAL A 239 -3.86 16.95 0.99
N TYR A 240 -3.68 18.16 1.48
CA TYR A 240 -2.56 18.47 2.36
C TYR A 240 -2.87 18.18 3.83
N SER A 241 -1.85 17.87 4.60
CA SER A 241 -1.97 17.52 6.02
C SER A 241 -2.16 18.76 6.89
N LYS A 242 -3.36 18.93 7.48
CA LYS A 242 -3.67 20.01 8.44
C LYS A 242 -2.81 19.95 9.70
N ASP A 243 -2.32 18.78 10.06
CA ASP A 243 -1.46 18.58 11.24
C ASP A 243 -0.01 19.05 11.01
N ASN A 244 0.35 19.39 9.77
CA ASN A 244 1.70 19.85 9.46
C ASN A 244 1.87 21.33 9.84
N GLN A 245 2.69 21.58 10.86
CA GLN A 245 2.94 22.93 11.38
C GLN A 245 3.48 23.90 10.33
N SER A 246 4.17 23.41 9.32
CA SER A 246 4.73 24.23 8.23
C SER A 246 3.67 24.80 7.29
N LEU A 247 2.46 24.24 7.31
CA LEU A 247 1.34 24.66 6.45
C LEU A 247 0.33 25.55 7.19
N GLN A 248 0.49 25.69 8.51
CA GLN A 248 -0.41 26.52 9.31
C GLN A 248 -0.33 27.97 8.87
N ASN A 249 -1.50 28.58 8.62
CA ASN A 249 -1.69 29.96 8.16
C ASN A 249 -1.27 30.26 6.71
N LEU A 250 -0.99 29.24 5.89
CA LEU A 250 -0.79 29.41 4.46
C LEU A 250 -2.13 29.30 3.70
N SER A 251 -2.29 30.10 2.64
CA SER A 251 -3.39 29.93 1.70
C SER A 251 -3.17 28.72 0.79
N GLU A 252 -4.22 28.27 0.10
CA GLU A 252 -4.09 27.15 -0.85
C GLU A 252 -3.11 27.48 -1.99
N GLU A 253 -3.04 28.74 -2.43
CA GLU A 253 -2.07 29.19 -3.44
C GLU A 253 -0.62 29.10 -2.92
N GLU A 254 -0.39 29.46 -1.66
CA GLU A 254 0.93 29.35 -1.04
C GLU A 254 1.33 27.89 -0.84
N ILE A 255 0.39 27.03 -0.43
CA ILE A 255 0.62 25.59 -0.32
C ILE A 255 0.89 24.97 -1.69
N HIS A 256 0.13 25.36 -2.72
CA HIS A 256 0.37 24.93 -4.11
C HIS A 256 1.78 25.30 -4.55
N ALA A 257 2.21 26.55 -4.32
CA ALA A 257 3.55 27.03 -4.67
C ALA A 257 4.66 26.29 -3.89
N LEU A 258 4.39 25.83 -2.67
CA LEU A 258 5.31 25.03 -1.87
C LEU A 258 5.48 23.60 -2.43
N ILE A 259 4.39 22.98 -2.90
CA ILE A 259 4.38 21.60 -3.40
C ILE A 259 4.88 21.52 -4.85
N GLU A 260 4.71 22.58 -5.65
CA GLU A 260 5.06 22.59 -7.08
C GLU A 260 6.51 22.18 -7.39
N PRO A 261 7.56 22.66 -6.68
CA PRO A 261 8.94 22.22 -6.89
C PRO A 261 9.16 20.72 -6.62
N GLU A 262 8.44 20.16 -5.63
CA GLU A 262 8.53 18.74 -5.30
C GLU A 262 7.90 17.88 -6.40
N ILE A 263 6.73 18.28 -6.92
CA ILE A 263 6.08 17.63 -8.08
C ILE A 263 6.99 17.71 -9.32
N LYS A 264 7.62 18.87 -9.58
CA LYS A 264 8.58 19.02 -10.69
C LYS A 264 9.79 18.09 -10.52
N THR A 265 10.28 17.93 -9.30
CA THR A 265 11.38 17.03 -8.97
C THR A 265 10.96 15.58 -9.16
N LEU A 266 9.79 15.19 -8.64
CA LEU A 266 9.22 13.84 -8.80
C LEU A 266 9.06 13.49 -10.28
N ASN A 267 8.50 14.39 -11.08
CA ASN A 267 8.38 14.22 -12.52
C ASN A 267 9.74 13.90 -13.17
N LYS A 268 10.76 14.72 -12.91
CA LYS A 268 12.07 14.60 -13.58
C LYS A 268 12.91 13.42 -13.09
N SER A 269 12.81 13.08 -11.80
CA SER A 269 13.70 12.08 -11.19
C SER A 269 13.14 10.66 -11.22
N THR A 270 11.81 10.50 -11.31
CA THR A 270 11.17 9.20 -11.04
C THR A 270 10.22 8.75 -12.13
N LEU A 271 9.52 9.69 -12.78
CA LEU A 271 8.50 9.37 -13.77
C LEU A 271 9.03 9.47 -15.20
N PRO A 272 8.59 8.59 -16.12
CA PRO A 272 8.78 8.82 -17.55
C PRO A 272 7.90 9.99 -18.02
N VAL A 273 8.30 10.69 -19.09
CA VAL A 273 7.69 11.94 -19.56
C VAL A 273 6.15 11.86 -19.75
N TYR A 274 5.65 10.71 -20.23
CA TYR A 274 4.22 10.53 -20.46
C TYR A 274 3.39 10.37 -19.16
N LYS A 275 4.05 10.08 -18.02
CA LYS A 275 3.45 10.01 -16.68
C LYS A 275 3.58 11.33 -15.89
N TYR A 276 4.17 12.38 -16.47
CA TYR A 276 4.37 13.63 -15.75
C TYR A 276 3.03 14.23 -15.32
N ILE A 277 2.92 14.57 -14.07
CA ILE A 277 1.82 15.36 -13.51
C ILE A 277 1.91 16.75 -14.15
N LYS A 278 0.94 17.09 -15.00
CA LYS A 278 0.91 18.34 -15.75
C LYS A 278 0.21 19.46 -15.01
N GLU A 279 -0.83 19.11 -14.27
CA GLU A 279 -1.64 20.03 -13.49
C GLU A 279 -1.99 19.37 -12.16
N PHE A 280 -2.07 20.15 -11.10
CA PHE A 280 -2.56 19.64 -9.81
C PHE A 280 -3.28 20.73 -9.05
N THR A 281 -4.19 20.32 -8.18
CA THR A 281 -4.90 21.17 -7.23
C THR A 281 -4.59 20.72 -5.81
N VAL A 282 -4.62 21.66 -4.87
CA VAL A 282 -4.49 21.37 -3.44
C VAL A 282 -5.80 21.66 -2.72
N THR A 283 -6.11 20.91 -1.70
CA THR A 283 -7.30 21.10 -0.87
C THR A 283 -7.06 20.56 0.53
N ASP A 284 -7.84 21.02 1.49
CA ASP A 284 -7.91 20.48 2.84
C ASP A 284 -9.11 19.52 3.06
N GLU A 285 -9.96 19.38 2.03
CA GLU A 285 -11.11 18.49 2.05
C GLU A 285 -10.69 17.05 1.76
N PRO A 286 -10.99 16.10 2.66
CA PRO A 286 -10.71 14.68 2.42
C PRO A 286 -11.36 14.16 1.14
N LEU A 287 -10.67 13.26 0.44
CA LEU A 287 -11.24 12.58 -0.73
C LEU A 287 -12.41 11.67 -0.31
N ILE A 288 -13.39 11.55 -1.18
CA ILE A 288 -14.52 10.63 -0.95
C ILE A 288 -14.01 9.19 -0.98
N LYS A 289 -14.35 8.44 0.07
CA LYS A 289 -13.89 7.04 0.23
C LYS A 289 -15.05 6.07 0.36
N THR A 290 -14.78 4.84 -0.03
CA THR A 290 -15.67 3.71 0.23
C THR A 290 -15.65 3.36 1.73
N THR A 291 -16.56 2.46 2.16
CA THR A 291 -16.57 1.90 3.52
C THR A 291 -15.26 1.18 3.88
N THR A 292 -14.52 0.71 2.87
CA THR A 292 -13.19 0.07 3.02
C THR A 292 -12.03 1.05 2.92
N GLN A 293 -12.30 2.37 3.00
CA GLN A 293 -11.31 3.45 2.96
C GLN A 293 -10.52 3.56 1.63
N LYS A 294 -11.05 3.05 0.52
CA LYS A 294 -10.51 3.26 -0.83
C LYS A 294 -11.09 4.53 -1.44
N ILE A 295 -10.28 5.31 -2.15
CA ILE A 295 -10.71 6.52 -2.84
C ILE A 295 -11.74 6.14 -3.92
N LYS A 296 -12.88 6.82 -3.91
CA LYS A 296 -13.87 6.73 -5.00
C LYS A 296 -13.40 7.61 -6.15
N ARG A 297 -12.99 6.99 -7.26
CA ARG A 297 -12.49 7.71 -8.44
C ARG A 297 -13.60 8.06 -9.43
N HIS A 298 -14.66 7.28 -9.42
CA HIS A 298 -15.83 7.46 -10.29
C HIS A 298 -17.06 7.71 -9.42
N GLU A 299 -17.82 8.75 -9.76
CA GLU A 299 -19.19 8.88 -9.25
C GLU A 299 -20.04 7.80 -9.95
N GLU A 300 -20.69 6.95 -9.16
CA GLU A 300 -21.71 6.01 -9.64
C GLU A 300 -23.04 6.72 -9.77
#